data_61e736f0fd96e9ad7df76126d98e84ac
#
_entry.id   61e736f0fd96e9ad7df76126d98e84ac
#
_cell.length_a   1.000
_cell.length_b   1.000
_cell.length_c   1.000
_cell.angle_alpha   90.00
_cell.angle_beta   90.00
_cell.angle_gamma   90.00
#
_symmetry.space_group_name_H-M   'P 1'
#
loop_
_entity.id
_entity.type
_entity.pdbx_description
1 polymer ?
#
loop_
_entity_poly.entity_id
_entity_poly.type
_entity_poly.pdbx_seq_one_letter_code
_entity_poly.pdbx_strand_id
1 'polypeptide(L)'
;MPDAVFAAAQWRQGVAAPCLSSGCMQQVSGDTSTWEANDLVPAPVIYYVRHGLTDWNVQQRLQGRHDVPLNRDGSAQAVRCGEILRDLFAGDGRSPEYFDYVSSPLIRARQTMEIIRTTLGLKPTDYCVDARLAEIAFGDWEGLTYGDVLARDKDILAKRESDNWHFLPPGGESYAQVTLRIRNWYETVGKDTVVAGHGGTARALIAHLALASPKDAAHYSIDQGAVYVFEGNRLARHA
;
A
#
# COMPACT_ATOMS: atom_id res chain seq x y z
N MET A 1 28.16 11.88 -38.33
CA MET A 1 27.49 10.64 -38.68
C MET A 1 28.36 9.47 -38.25
N PRO A 2 27.97 8.56 -37.33
CA PRO A 2 26.72 7.81 -37.30
C PRO A 2 26.06 7.76 -35.90
N ASP A 3 24.81 7.40 -35.99
CA ASP A 3 23.77 7.11 -35.06
C ASP A 3 24.11 6.27 -33.80
N ALA A 4 23.82 6.81 -32.62
CA ALA A 4 23.72 6.05 -31.38
C ALA A 4 22.26 5.58 -31.20
N VAL A 5 21.99 4.32 -31.51
CA VAL A 5 20.74 3.61 -31.26
C VAL A 5 20.63 3.35 -29.76
N PHE A 6 19.70 4.01 -29.10
CA PHE A 6 19.32 3.68 -27.72
C PHE A 6 18.52 2.37 -27.73
N ALA A 7 19.12 1.31 -27.21
CA ALA A 7 18.44 0.04 -26.95
C ALA A 7 17.53 0.21 -25.73
N ALA A 8 16.22 0.30 -25.97
CA ALA A 8 15.21 0.19 -24.94
C ALA A 8 15.24 -1.24 -24.35
N ALA A 9 15.62 -1.37 -23.09
CA ALA A 9 15.51 -2.62 -22.36
C ALA A 9 14.02 -2.98 -22.20
N GLN A 10 13.57 -3.94 -22.97
CA GLN A 10 12.24 -4.56 -22.83
C GLN A 10 12.20 -5.34 -21.53
N TRP A 11 11.53 -4.79 -20.53
CA TRP A 11 11.06 -5.53 -19.37
C TRP A 11 10.00 -6.53 -19.85
N ARG A 12 10.39 -7.80 -19.97
CA ARG A 12 9.41 -8.86 -20.13
C ARG A 12 8.58 -8.92 -18.87
N GLN A 13 7.32 -8.49 -18.99
CA GLN A 13 6.27 -8.61 -18.00
C GLN A 13 6.03 -10.12 -17.75
N GLY A 14 6.60 -10.63 -16.67
CA GLY A 14 6.07 -11.82 -16.03
C GLY A 14 4.79 -11.38 -15.34
N VAL A 15 3.65 -11.55 -16.02
CA VAL A 15 2.33 -11.33 -15.45
C VAL A 15 2.17 -12.43 -14.39
N ALA A 16 2.38 -12.08 -13.11
CA ALA A 16 1.93 -12.92 -12.02
C ALA A 16 0.41 -13.04 -12.15
N ALA A 17 -0.09 -14.26 -12.25
CA ALA A 17 -1.52 -14.54 -12.29
C ALA A 17 -2.19 -13.86 -11.08
N PRO A 18 -3.40 -13.30 -11.24
CA PRO A 18 -4.14 -12.75 -10.11
C PRO A 18 -4.30 -13.86 -9.06
N CYS A 19 -4.09 -13.50 -7.79
CA CYS A 19 -4.31 -14.37 -6.65
C CYS A 19 -5.81 -14.61 -6.53
N LEU A 20 -6.31 -15.61 -7.29
CA LEU A 20 -7.68 -16.07 -7.19
C LEU A 20 -7.71 -17.13 -6.09
N SER A 21 -8.28 -16.80 -4.94
CA SER A 21 -8.71 -17.81 -3.98
C SER A 21 -9.64 -18.78 -4.69
N SER A 22 -9.36 -20.10 -4.59
CA SER A 22 -10.11 -21.18 -5.21
C SER A 22 -11.52 -21.28 -4.61
N GLY A 23 -12.42 -20.39 -5.02
CA GLY A 23 -13.85 -20.44 -4.76
C GLY A 23 -14.54 -21.15 -5.91
N CYS A 24 -15.07 -22.34 -5.62
CA CYS A 24 -15.84 -23.22 -6.49
C CYS A 24 -16.96 -22.44 -7.21
N MET A 25 -16.93 -22.40 -8.55
CA MET A 25 -18.08 -21.98 -9.36
C MET A 25 -19.19 -23.03 -9.23
N GLN A 26 -20.19 -22.76 -8.40
CA GLN A 26 -21.48 -23.43 -8.51
C GLN A 26 -22.37 -22.66 -9.47
N GLN A 27 -22.78 -23.30 -10.56
CA GLN A 27 -23.84 -22.82 -11.44
C GLN A 27 -25.17 -22.77 -10.66
N VAL A 28 -25.73 -21.60 -10.50
CA VAL A 28 -27.07 -21.41 -9.93
C VAL A 28 -28.03 -21.24 -11.11
N SER A 29 -28.91 -22.23 -11.31
CA SER A 29 -30.06 -22.19 -12.19
C SER A 29 -31.09 -21.19 -11.62
N GLY A 30 -31.71 -20.39 -12.51
CA GLY A 30 -32.55 -19.29 -12.15
C GLY A 30 -33.76 -19.61 -11.30
N ASP A 31 -34.00 -18.76 -10.34
CA ASP A 31 -35.33 -18.46 -9.81
C ASP A 31 -35.42 -16.95 -9.56
N THR A 32 -36.45 -16.31 -10.14
CA THR A 32 -36.74 -14.87 -10.03
C THR A 32 -37.56 -14.65 -8.77
N SER A 33 -36.92 -14.64 -7.60
CA SER A 33 -37.57 -14.21 -6.37
C SER A 33 -36.77 -13.07 -5.72
N THR A 34 -37.46 -11.93 -5.66
CA THR A 34 -37.27 -10.74 -4.78
C THR A 34 -35.91 -10.63 -4.07
N TRP A 35 -35.07 -9.74 -4.57
CA TRP A 35 -33.87 -9.28 -3.89
C TRP A 35 -34.25 -8.56 -2.60
N GLU A 36 -34.29 -9.28 -1.48
CA GLU A 36 -34.33 -8.64 -0.19
C GLU A 36 -32.95 -7.97 0.05
N ALA A 37 -32.97 -6.67 0.37
CA ALA A 37 -31.80 -5.79 0.51
C ALA A 37 -30.97 -6.10 1.80
N ASN A 38 -30.83 -7.36 2.22
CA ASN A 38 -30.31 -7.71 3.54
C ASN A 38 -29.10 -8.66 3.56
N ASP A 39 -28.52 -9.03 2.42
CA ASP A 39 -27.30 -9.84 2.40
C ASP A 39 -26.11 -9.03 1.83
N LEU A 40 -25.92 -7.81 2.32
CA LEU A 40 -24.65 -7.10 2.10
C LEU A 40 -23.58 -7.82 2.90
N VAL A 41 -22.78 -8.64 2.22
CA VAL A 41 -21.51 -9.14 2.79
C VAL A 41 -20.74 -7.92 3.29
N PRO A 42 -20.41 -7.83 4.59
CA PRO A 42 -19.70 -6.68 5.11
C PRO A 42 -18.39 -6.48 4.35
N ALA A 43 -18.05 -5.22 4.08
CA ALA A 43 -16.80 -4.89 3.42
C ALA A 43 -15.62 -5.48 4.22
N PRO A 44 -14.60 -6.04 3.54
CA PRO A 44 -13.47 -6.67 4.23
C PRO A 44 -12.71 -5.65 5.07
N VAL A 45 -12.21 -6.09 6.22
CA VAL A 45 -11.35 -5.29 7.09
C VAL A 45 -9.93 -5.29 6.52
N ILE A 46 -9.32 -4.13 6.41
CA ILE A 46 -7.94 -3.97 5.95
C ILE A 46 -7.05 -3.61 7.15
N TYR A 47 -6.11 -4.48 7.47
CA TYR A 47 -5.04 -4.24 8.44
C TYR A 47 -3.81 -3.73 7.69
N TYR A 48 -3.65 -2.43 7.63
CA TYR A 48 -2.63 -1.77 6.82
C TYR A 48 -1.40 -1.42 7.65
N VAL A 49 -0.23 -1.84 7.19
CA VAL A 49 1.07 -1.50 7.77
C VAL A 49 1.89 -0.72 6.75
N ARG A 50 2.33 0.48 7.11
CA ARG A 50 3.39 1.16 6.36
C ARG A 50 4.71 0.44 6.62
N HIS A 51 5.49 0.18 5.57
CA HIS A 51 6.82 -0.43 5.71
C HIS A 51 7.65 0.23 6.81
N GLY A 52 8.51 -0.53 7.48
CA GLY A 52 9.41 -0.03 8.51
C GLY A 52 10.44 0.98 7.98
N LEU A 53 11.20 1.61 8.88
CA LEU A 53 12.22 2.62 8.54
C LEU A 53 13.27 2.07 7.57
N THR A 54 13.69 2.95 6.66
CA THR A 54 14.85 2.77 5.78
C THR A 54 15.85 3.89 6.04
N ASP A 55 17.09 3.75 5.60
CA ASP A 55 18.08 4.83 5.71
C ASP A 55 17.66 6.11 4.97
N TRP A 56 16.92 5.97 3.86
CA TRP A 56 16.37 7.13 3.14
C TRP A 56 15.26 7.85 3.92
N ASN A 57 14.50 7.15 4.77
CA ASN A 57 13.58 7.82 5.69
C ASN A 57 14.35 8.65 6.72
N VAL A 58 15.41 8.11 7.31
CA VAL A 58 16.28 8.83 8.25
C VAL A 58 16.91 10.06 7.59
N GLN A 59 17.33 9.95 6.35
CA GLN A 59 17.89 11.04 5.54
C GLN A 59 16.83 11.98 4.96
N GLN A 60 15.53 11.75 5.22
CA GLN A 60 14.41 12.53 4.68
C GLN A 60 14.40 12.61 3.14
N ARG A 61 14.84 11.55 2.45
CA ARG A 61 14.81 11.45 0.99
C ARG A 61 13.47 10.89 0.50
N LEU A 62 12.99 11.44 -0.58
CA LEU A 62 11.83 10.92 -1.32
C LEU A 62 12.21 9.59 -1.96
N GLN A 63 11.56 8.50 -1.54
CA GLN A 63 11.93 7.16 -2.02
C GLN A 63 11.22 6.77 -3.31
N GLY A 64 9.92 7.09 -3.40
CA GLY A 64 9.09 6.70 -4.54
C GLY A 64 9.24 5.21 -4.87
N ARG A 65 9.65 4.93 -6.11
CA ARG A 65 9.82 3.58 -6.65
C ARG A 65 11.22 2.99 -6.44
N HIS A 66 12.16 3.75 -5.87
CA HIS A 66 13.48 3.20 -5.53
C HIS A 66 13.37 2.07 -4.51
N ASP A 67 14.15 1.02 -4.71
CA ASP A 67 14.09 -0.20 -3.93
C ASP A 67 15.13 -0.17 -2.80
N VAL A 68 14.80 0.61 -1.76
CA VAL A 68 15.62 0.80 -0.57
C VAL A 68 15.17 -0.19 0.51
N PRO A 69 16.06 -1.02 1.09
CA PRO A 69 15.71 -2.00 2.11
C PRO A 69 15.41 -1.36 3.47
N LEU A 70 14.81 -2.14 4.37
CA LEU A 70 14.67 -1.78 5.78
C LEU A 70 16.07 -1.64 6.42
N ASN A 71 16.17 -0.67 7.34
CA ASN A 71 17.28 -0.65 8.29
C ASN A 71 16.95 -1.49 9.55
N ARG A 72 17.86 -1.49 10.53
CA ARG A 72 17.68 -2.23 11.78
C ARG A 72 16.43 -1.81 12.54
N ASP A 73 16.18 -0.52 12.64
CA ASP A 73 15.02 0.01 13.37
C ASP A 73 13.72 -0.31 12.62
N GLY A 74 13.73 -0.25 11.29
CA GLY A 74 12.60 -0.66 10.46
C GLY A 74 12.25 -2.14 10.62
N SER A 75 13.25 -3.00 10.78
CA SER A 75 13.01 -4.42 11.07
C SER A 75 12.38 -4.61 12.46
N ALA A 76 12.83 -3.88 13.47
CA ALA A 76 12.20 -3.90 14.80
C ALA A 76 10.76 -3.36 14.78
N GLN A 77 10.49 -2.31 14.00
CA GLN A 77 9.13 -1.81 13.79
C GLN A 77 8.21 -2.84 13.13
N ALA A 78 8.72 -3.61 12.18
CA ALA A 78 7.95 -4.69 11.54
C ALA A 78 7.61 -5.83 12.53
N VAL A 79 8.53 -6.20 13.42
CA VAL A 79 8.26 -7.15 14.52
C VAL A 79 7.12 -6.63 15.40
N ARG A 80 7.20 -5.36 15.85
CA ARG A 80 6.15 -4.72 16.65
C ARG A 80 4.79 -4.76 15.95
N CYS A 81 4.74 -4.45 14.64
CA CYS A 81 3.49 -4.56 13.89
C CYS A 81 2.92 -5.99 13.89
N GLY A 82 3.78 -7.02 13.80
CA GLY A 82 3.38 -8.42 13.90
C GLY A 82 2.80 -8.75 15.28
N GLU A 83 3.37 -8.21 16.35
CA GLU A 83 2.85 -8.37 17.73
C GLU A 83 1.49 -7.70 17.90
N ILE A 84 1.33 -6.45 17.42
CA ILE A 84 0.05 -5.74 17.43
C ILE A 84 -1.03 -6.53 16.66
N LEU A 85 -0.71 -7.06 15.49
CA LEU A 85 -1.64 -7.87 14.70
C LEU A 85 -2.04 -9.15 15.45
N ARG A 86 -1.08 -9.84 16.08
CA ARG A 86 -1.36 -11.03 16.87
C ARG A 86 -2.37 -10.73 17.99
N ASP A 87 -2.18 -9.62 18.70
CA ASP A 87 -3.06 -9.23 19.80
C ASP A 87 -4.46 -8.84 19.30
N LEU A 88 -4.55 -8.13 18.16
CA LEU A 88 -5.82 -7.80 17.50
C LEU A 88 -6.57 -9.08 17.08
N PHE A 89 -5.88 -10.03 16.44
CA PHE A 89 -6.49 -11.27 15.98
C PHE A 89 -6.95 -12.14 17.15
N ALA A 90 -6.15 -12.21 18.22
CA ALA A 90 -6.54 -12.92 19.45
C ALA A 90 -7.77 -12.29 20.13
N GLY A 91 -7.86 -10.95 20.13
CA GLY A 91 -9.01 -10.21 20.63
C GLY A 91 -10.31 -10.53 19.87
N ASP A 92 -10.18 -10.78 18.56
CA ASP A 92 -11.31 -11.17 17.70
C ASP A 92 -11.56 -12.70 17.68
N GLY A 93 -10.76 -13.51 18.41
CA GLY A 93 -10.83 -14.97 18.41
C GLY A 93 -10.47 -15.60 17.06
N ARG A 94 -9.69 -14.94 16.23
CA ARG A 94 -9.29 -15.38 14.90
C ARG A 94 -7.82 -15.79 14.85
N SER A 95 -7.50 -16.86 14.13
CA SER A 95 -6.11 -17.27 13.92
C SER A 95 -5.47 -16.48 12.76
N PRO A 96 -4.12 -16.31 12.75
CA PRO A 96 -3.43 -15.61 11.68
C PRO A 96 -3.68 -16.19 10.28
N GLU A 97 -3.94 -17.48 10.14
CA GLU A 97 -4.22 -18.15 8.87
C GLU A 97 -5.57 -17.76 8.26
N TYR A 98 -6.45 -17.15 9.06
CA TYR A 98 -7.74 -16.68 8.59
C TYR A 98 -7.61 -15.56 7.55
N PHE A 99 -6.58 -14.73 7.64
CA PHE A 99 -6.41 -13.51 6.84
C PHE A 99 -5.67 -13.77 5.53
N ASP A 100 -5.97 -12.95 4.52
CA ASP A 100 -5.12 -12.82 3.34
C ASP A 100 -3.97 -11.85 3.63
N TYR A 101 -2.83 -12.06 2.97
CA TYR A 101 -1.62 -11.25 3.13
C TYR A 101 -1.17 -10.75 1.77
N VAL A 102 -1.07 -9.42 1.61
CA VAL A 102 -0.69 -8.78 0.36
C VAL A 102 0.37 -7.71 0.61
N SER A 103 1.41 -7.68 -0.21
CA SER A 103 2.49 -6.68 -0.11
C SER A 103 2.66 -5.90 -1.40
N SER A 104 3.11 -4.65 -1.26
CA SER A 104 3.75 -3.92 -2.35
C SER A 104 4.96 -4.70 -2.90
N PRO A 105 5.30 -4.57 -4.19
CA PRO A 105 6.48 -5.22 -4.78
C PRO A 105 7.82 -4.69 -4.24
N LEU A 106 7.85 -3.49 -3.62
CA LEU A 106 9.09 -2.87 -3.19
C LEU A 106 9.70 -3.59 -1.98
N ILE A 107 11.03 -3.75 -1.98
CA ILE A 107 11.76 -4.59 -1.02
C ILE A 107 11.45 -4.25 0.43
N ARG A 108 11.36 -2.97 0.80
CA ARG A 108 11.02 -2.52 2.16
C ARG A 108 9.66 -3.01 2.65
N ALA A 109 8.66 -3.06 1.76
CA ALA A 109 7.32 -3.56 2.10
C ALA A 109 7.31 -5.09 2.18
N ARG A 110 8.00 -5.76 1.27
CA ARG A 110 8.16 -7.23 1.28
C ARG A 110 8.87 -7.69 2.54
N GLN A 111 9.99 -7.08 2.90
CA GLN A 111 10.71 -7.38 4.16
C GLN A 111 9.82 -7.14 5.39
N THR A 112 9.02 -6.06 5.38
CA THR A 112 8.05 -5.81 6.45
C THR A 112 7.03 -6.94 6.55
N MET A 113 6.45 -7.39 5.43
CA MET A 113 5.50 -8.49 5.39
C MET A 113 6.13 -9.82 5.86
N GLU A 114 7.32 -10.12 5.41
CA GLU A 114 8.04 -11.36 5.77
C GLU A 114 8.33 -11.43 7.27
N ILE A 115 8.71 -10.29 7.88
CA ILE A 115 8.92 -10.18 9.34
C ILE A 115 7.60 -10.31 10.09
N ILE A 116 6.54 -9.63 9.66
CA ILE A 116 5.20 -9.74 10.26
C ILE A 116 4.74 -11.20 10.27
N ARG A 117 4.80 -11.88 9.13
CA ARG A 117 4.37 -13.28 9.01
C ARG A 117 5.19 -14.21 9.91
N THR A 118 6.52 -14.00 9.97
CA THR A 118 7.39 -14.73 10.91
C THR A 118 6.96 -14.53 12.36
N THR A 119 6.64 -13.28 12.76
CA THR A 119 6.19 -12.94 14.11
C THR A 119 4.85 -13.59 14.45
N LEU A 120 3.98 -13.77 13.45
CA LEU A 120 2.70 -14.47 13.57
C LEU A 120 2.81 -16.01 13.52
N GLY A 121 4.02 -16.57 13.35
CA GLY A 121 4.24 -18.01 13.25
C GLY A 121 3.91 -18.59 11.87
N LEU A 122 3.74 -17.74 10.86
CA LEU A 122 3.41 -18.14 9.48
C LEU A 122 4.68 -18.27 8.62
N LYS A 123 4.56 -19.02 7.50
CA LYS A 123 5.64 -19.09 6.49
C LYS A 123 5.89 -17.69 5.90
N PRO A 124 7.10 -17.13 6.00
CA PRO A 124 7.40 -15.74 5.64
C PRO A 124 7.00 -15.35 4.22
N THR A 125 7.25 -16.24 3.25
CA THR A 125 7.13 -15.96 1.81
C THR A 125 5.76 -16.31 1.20
N ASP A 126 4.80 -16.78 2.00
CA ASP A 126 3.50 -17.24 1.54
C ASP A 126 2.47 -16.11 1.57
N TYR A 127 2.65 -15.11 0.71
CA TYR A 127 1.77 -13.95 0.54
C TYR A 127 1.75 -13.49 -0.92
N CYS A 128 0.73 -12.73 -1.27
CA CYS A 128 0.60 -12.16 -2.61
C CYS A 128 1.37 -10.83 -2.73
N VAL A 129 1.89 -10.57 -3.92
CA VAL A 129 2.51 -9.28 -4.27
C VAL A 129 1.63 -8.59 -5.30
N ASP A 130 1.23 -7.34 -5.05
CA ASP A 130 0.39 -6.59 -5.97
C ASP A 130 1.07 -5.26 -6.37
N ALA A 131 1.28 -5.07 -7.66
CA ALA A 131 1.93 -3.89 -8.22
C ALA A 131 1.14 -2.59 -7.96
N ARG A 132 -0.18 -2.70 -7.78
CA ARG A 132 -1.06 -1.56 -7.47
C ARG A 132 -0.78 -0.96 -6.09
N LEU A 133 -0.12 -1.72 -5.18
CA LEU A 133 0.29 -1.27 -3.85
C LEU A 133 1.67 -0.58 -3.83
N ALA A 134 2.38 -0.48 -4.95
CA ALA A 134 3.66 0.22 -4.99
C ALA A 134 3.52 1.69 -4.59
N GLU A 135 4.56 2.29 -3.98
CA GLU A 135 4.51 3.68 -3.52
C GLU A 135 4.24 4.68 -4.66
N ILE A 136 3.74 5.86 -4.33
CA ILE A 136 3.64 6.98 -5.27
C ILE A 136 5.00 7.24 -5.90
N ALA A 137 5.05 7.35 -7.22
CA ALA A 137 6.27 7.72 -7.91
C ALA A 137 6.51 9.24 -7.78
N PHE A 138 7.70 9.62 -7.30
CA PHE A 138 8.12 11.01 -7.26
C PHE A 138 8.94 11.43 -8.48
N GLY A 139 9.20 10.50 -9.42
CA GLY A 139 9.92 10.74 -10.67
C GLY A 139 11.29 11.35 -10.42
N ASP A 140 11.57 12.49 -11.06
CA ASP A 140 12.87 13.17 -10.99
C ASP A 140 13.24 13.68 -9.57
N TRP A 141 12.30 13.62 -8.62
CA TRP A 141 12.56 13.98 -7.23
C TRP A 141 12.99 12.79 -6.36
N GLU A 142 12.98 11.58 -6.88
CA GLU A 142 13.41 10.39 -6.13
C GLU A 142 14.89 10.49 -5.76
N GLY A 143 15.20 10.15 -4.51
CA GLY A 143 16.54 10.28 -3.92
C GLY A 143 16.89 11.67 -3.39
N LEU A 144 16.14 12.71 -3.74
CA LEU A 144 16.32 14.07 -3.22
C LEU A 144 15.66 14.24 -1.86
N THR A 145 16.25 15.12 -1.04
CA THR A 145 15.57 15.68 0.13
C THR A 145 14.61 16.79 -0.30
N TYR A 146 13.69 17.16 0.61
CA TYR A 146 12.82 18.31 0.34
C TYR A 146 13.61 19.61 0.13
N GLY A 147 14.74 19.77 0.84
CA GLY A 147 15.67 20.90 0.65
C GLY A 147 16.31 20.92 -0.73
N ASP A 148 16.70 19.74 -1.25
CA ASP A 148 17.28 19.61 -2.60
C ASP A 148 16.23 19.98 -3.67
N VAL A 149 14.98 19.53 -3.49
CA VAL A 149 13.87 19.88 -4.39
C VAL A 149 13.59 21.38 -4.35
N LEU A 150 13.56 21.99 -3.16
CA LEU A 150 13.37 23.43 -3.02
C LEU A 150 14.47 24.24 -3.70
N ALA A 151 15.72 23.77 -3.61
CA ALA A 151 16.85 24.46 -4.24
C ALA A 151 16.83 24.33 -5.77
N ARG A 152 16.37 23.16 -6.29
CA ARG A 152 16.38 22.85 -7.72
C ARG A 152 15.12 23.32 -8.45
N ASP A 153 13.95 23.07 -7.86
CA ASP A 153 12.64 23.13 -8.53
C ASP A 153 11.62 23.97 -7.74
N LYS A 154 12.05 25.13 -7.19
CA LYS A 154 11.23 25.96 -6.31
C LYS A 154 9.84 26.29 -6.86
N ASP A 155 9.75 26.67 -8.13
CA ASP A 155 8.47 27.06 -8.76
C ASP A 155 7.56 25.84 -8.98
N ILE A 156 8.13 24.67 -9.21
CA ILE A 156 7.39 23.41 -9.34
C ILE A 156 6.89 22.97 -7.97
N LEU A 157 7.71 23.12 -6.93
CA LEU A 157 7.34 22.80 -5.55
C LEU A 157 6.19 23.69 -5.05
N ALA A 158 6.18 24.98 -5.39
CA ALA A 158 5.08 25.89 -5.05
C ALA A 158 3.73 25.45 -5.65
N LYS A 159 3.74 24.87 -6.87
CA LYS A 159 2.53 24.28 -7.45
C LYS A 159 2.04 23.07 -6.65
N ARG A 160 2.95 22.23 -6.17
CA ARG A 160 2.60 21.10 -5.29
C ARG A 160 1.98 21.57 -3.97
N GLU A 161 2.49 22.63 -3.39
CA GLU A 161 1.95 23.18 -2.14
C GLU A 161 0.55 23.79 -2.31
N SER A 162 0.24 24.30 -3.52
CA SER A 162 -1.09 24.83 -3.82
C SER A 162 -2.15 23.74 -4.04
N ASP A 163 -1.77 22.62 -4.67
CA ASP A 163 -2.64 21.45 -4.91
C ASP A 163 -1.83 20.15 -4.88
N ASN A 164 -1.56 19.64 -3.68
CA ASN A 164 -0.80 18.39 -3.51
C ASN A 164 -1.52 17.15 -4.06
N TRP A 165 -2.84 17.21 -4.20
CA TRP A 165 -3.63 16.05 -4.64
C TRP A 165 -3.51 15.78 -6.15
N HIS A 166 -3.64 16.81 -6.96
CA HIS A 166 -3.56 16.67 -8.43
C HIS A 166 -2.14 16.94 -8.96
N PHE A 167 -1.24 17.46 -8.13
CA PHE A 167 0.11 17.76 -8.54
C PHE A 167 0.82 16.51 -9.08
N LEU A 168 1.42 16.66 -10.25
CA LEU A 168 2.20 15.61 -10.93
C LEU A 168 3.69 16.01 -10.89
N PRO A 169 4.53 15.34 -10.10
CA PRO A 169 5.98 15.54 -10.16
C PRO A 169 6.50 15.20 -11.55
N PRO A 170 7.57 15.84 -12.04
CA PRO A 170 8.19 15.47 -13.31
C PRO A 170 8.54 13.97 -13.35
N GLY A 171 7.95 13.24 -14.30
CA GLY A 171 8.11 11.77 -14.40
C GLY A 171 7.46 10.93 -13.30
N GLY A 172 6.64 11.54 -12.43
CA GLY A 172 6.04 10.87 -11.27
C GLY A 172 4.53 10.59 -11.39
N GLU A 173 3.87 10.37 -10.25
CA GLU A 173 2.42 10.17 -10.11
C GLU A 173 1.81 11.25 -9.21
N SER A 174 0.55 11.63 -9.46
CA SER A 174 -0.27 12.40 -8.52
C SER A 174 -1.00 11.48 -7.53
N TYR A 175 -1.42 12.01 -6.38
CA TYR A 175 -2.29 11.26 -5.46
C TYR A 175 -3.60 10.81 -6.12
N ALA A 176 -4.18 11.63 -7.00
CA ALA A 176 -5.36 11.25 -7.75
C ALA A 176 -5.14 9.98 -8.59
N GLN A 177 -3.99 9.86 -9.28
CA GLN A 177 -3.62 8.65 -10.04
C GLN A 177 -3.39 7.44 -9.12
N VAL A 178 -2.69 7.64 -7.99
CA VAL A 178 -2.50 6.57 -6.99
C VAL A 178 -3.84 6.07 -6.48
N THR A 179 -4.79 6.98 -6.23
CA THR A 179 -6.13 6.61 -5.73
C THR A 179 -6.88 5.73 -6.73
N LEU A 180 -6.78 5.98 -8.02
CA LEU A 180 -7.40 5.13 -9.04
C LEU A 180 -6.87 3.68 -8.98
N ARG A 181 -5.55 3.49 -8.88
CA ARG A 181 -4.98 2.12 -8.79
C ARG A 181 -5.25 1.45 -7.45
N ILE A 182 -5.33 2.21 -6.35
CA ILE A 182 -5.70 1.68 -5.03
C ILE A 182 -7.18 1.29 -5.01
N ARG A 183 -8.07 2.08 -5.61
CA ARG A 183 -9.46 1.70 -5.83
C ARG A 183 -9.56 0.36 -6.59
N ASN A 184 -8.89 0.24 -7.74
CA ASN A 184 -8.90 -0.98 -8.54
C ASN A 184 -8.33 -2.20 -7.78
N TRP A 185 -7.41 -1.99 -6.84
CA TRP A 185 -6.95 -3.03 -5.93
C TRP A 185 -8.03 -3.37 -4.89
N TYR A 186 -8.58 -2.36 -4.20
CA TYR A 186 -9.55 -2.55 -3.12
C TYR A 186 -10.81 -3.28 -3.62
N GLU A 187 -11.29 -2.98 -4.81
CA GLU A 187 -12.45 -3.65 -5.44
C GLU A 187 -12.20 -5.16 -5.70
N THR A 188 -10.95 -5.63 -5.64
CA THR A 188 -10.61 -7.07 -5.76
C THR A 188 -10.45 -7.78 -4.42
N VAL A 189 -10.55 -7.04 -3.30
CA VAL A 189 -10.39 -7.63 -1.97
C VAL A 189 -11.70 -8.26 -1.53
N GLY A 190 -11.70 -9.58 -1.38
CA GLY A 190 -12.91 -10.35 -0.99
C GLY A 190 -12.89 -10.89 0.44
N LYS A 191 -11.81 -10.63 1.20
CA LYS A 191 -11.59 -11.18 2.54
C LYS A 191 -10.76 -10.21 3.38
N ASP A 192 -10.87 -10.31 4.71
CA ASP A 192 -10.03 -9.54 5.63
C ASP A 192 -8.56 -9.74 5.32
N THR A 193 -7.84 -8.63 5.12
CA THR A 193 -6.52 -8.65 4.50
C THR A 193 -5.50 -7.83 5.28
N VAL A 194 -4.32 -8.40 5.52
CA VAL A 194 -3.13 -7.68 6.01
C VAL A 194 -2.34 -7.15 4.84
N VAL A 195 -2.07 -5.85 4.84
CA VAL A 195 -1.36 -5.15 3.78
C VAL A 195 -0.05 -4.56 4.29
N ALA A 196 1.06 -4.88 3.63
CA ALA A 196 2.31 -4.12 3.78
C ALA A 196 2.48 -3.18 2.58
N GLY A 197 2.39 -1.88 2.84
CA GLY A 197 2.43 -0.85 1.82
C GLY A 197 3.20 0.40 2.25
N HIS A 198 2.74 1.57 1.80
CA HIS A 198 3.49 2.82 1.92
C HIS A 198 2.60 3.98 2.38
N GLY A 199 3.23 5.12 2.70
CA GLY A 199 2.51 6.30 3.12
C GLY A 199 1.58 6.87 2.05
N GLY A 200 2.02 6.93 0.81
CA GLY A 200 1.23 7.44 -0.32
C GLY A 200 0.02 6.57 -0.62
N THR A 201 0.19 5.25 -0.63
CA THR A 201 -0.91 4.30 -0.89
C THR A 201 -1.90 4.22 0.26
N ALA A 202 -1.47 4.38 1.54
CA ALA A 202 -2.38 4.50 2.67
C ALA A 202 -3.25 5.76 2.59
N ARG A 203 -2.66 6.91 2.24
CA ARG A 203 -3.39 8.17 2.01
C ARG A 203 -4.41 8.06 0.88
N ALA A 204 -4.04 7.38 -0.19
CA ALA A 204 -4.95 7.10 -1.30
C ALA A 204 -6.13 6.21 -0.88
N LEU A 205 -5.90 5.22 -0.01
CA LEU A 205 -6.96 4.37 0.55
C LEU A 205 -7.89 5.18 1.48
N ILE A 206 -7.35 6.06 2.33
CA ILE A 206 -8.13 6.98 3.18
C ILE A 206 -9.08 7.84 2.34
N ALA A 207 -8.58 8.43 1.25
CA ALA A 207 -9.40 9.24 0.36
C ALA A 207 -10.43 8.40 -0.42
N HIS A 208 -10.05 7.21 -0.90
CA HIS A 208 -10.95 6.30 -1.60
C HIS A 208 -12.14 5.89 -0.73
N LEU A 209 -11.89 5.57 0.54
CA LEU A 209 -12.91 5.20 1.51
C LEU A 209 -13.67 6.41 2.10
N ALA A 210 -13.41 7.62 1.61
CA ALA A 210 -14.01 8.87 2.07
C ALA A 210 -13.85 9.12 3.59
N LEU A 211 -12.77 8.61 4.19
CA LEU A 211 -12.44 8.81 5.62
C LEU A 211 -11.86 10.20 5.88
N ALA A 212 -11.34 10.86 4.85
CA ALA A 212 -10.94 12.25 4.83
C ALA A 212 -11.13 12.83 3.43
N SER A 213 -11.22 14.17 3.32
CA SER A 213 -11.22 14.81 2.01
C SER A 213 -9.89 14.51 1.27
N PRO A 214 -9.83 14.54 -0.08
CA PRO A 214 -8.58 14.38 -0.80
C PRO A 214 -7.46 15.28 -0.32
N LYS A 215 -7.77 16.54 -0.02
CA LYS A 215 -6.82 17.52 0.50
C LYS A 215 -6.27 17.10 1.87
N ASP A 216 -7.13 16.69 2.79
CA ASP A 216 -6.72 16.29 4.14
C ASP A 216 -6.00 14.93 4.11
N ALA A 217 -6.46 13.99 3.29
CA ALA A 217 -5.82 12.69 3.11
C ALA A 217 -4.37 12.81 2.65
N ALA A 218 -4.07 13.75 1.72
CA ALA A 218 -2.70 13.97 1.24
C ALA A 218 -1.71 14.37 2.35
N HIS A 219 -2.21 14.89 3.48
CA HIS A 219 -1.42 15.31 4.63
C HIS A 219 -1.57 14.39 5.85
N TYR A 220 -2.38 13.33 5.74
CA TYR A 220 -2.60 12.43 6.86
C TYR A 220 -1.28 11.76 7.29
N SER A 221 -1.00 11.77 8.61
CA SER A 221 0.21 11.09 9.13
C SER A 221 0.02 9.59 9.13
N ILE A 222 0.91 8.87 8.45
CA ILE A 222 0.97 7.41 8.45
C ILE A 222 2.30 7.01 9.09
N ASP A 223 2.24 6.62 10.35
CA ASP A 223 3.41 6.29 11.14
C ASP A 223 3.95 4.90 10.78
N GLN A 224 5.26 4.72 10.91
CA GLN A 224 5.91 3.42 10.85
C GLN A 224 5.83 2.74 12.23
N GLY A 225 5.79 1.43 12.28
CA GLY A 225 5.65 0.68 13.55
C GLY A 225 4.24 0.72 14.15
N ALA A 226 3.23 1.07 13.35
CA ALA A 226 1.82 1.08 13.71
C ALA A 226 0.99 0.26 12.70
N VAL A 227 -0.15 -0.26 13.17
CA VAL A 227 -1.16 -0.94 12.35
C VAL A 227 -2.38 -0.02 12.24
N TYR A 228 -2.83 0.22 11.02
CA TYR A 228 -4.03 0.97 10.70
C TYR A 228 -5.14 0.00 10.30
N VAL A 229 -6.24 0.00 11.01
CA VAL A 229 -7.40 -0.88 10.75
C VAL A 229 -8.48 -0.07 10.07
N PHE A 230 -8.79 -0.42 8.82
CA PHE A 230 -9.88 0.14 8.03
C PHE A 230 -11.05 -0.83 8.08
N GLU A 231 -12.15 -0.39 8.69
CA GLU A 231 -13.37 -1.18 8.86
C GLU A 231 -14.59 -0.32 8.51
N GLY A 232 -15.20 -0.58 7.37
CA GLY A 232 -16.31 0.25 6.86
C GLY A 232 -15.87 1.72 6.72
N ASN A 233 -16.55 2.61 7.47
CA ASN A 233 -16.26 4.05 7.52
C ASN A 233 -15.38 4.45 8.71
N ARG A 234 -14.64 3.52 9.31
CA ARG A 234 -13.79 3.73 10.49
C ARG A 234 -12.33 3.50 10.15
N LEU A 235 -11.48 4.29 10.76
CA LEU A 235 -10.02 4.14 10.77
C LEU A 235 -9.53 4.16 12.21
N ALA A 236 -8.93 3.07 12.65
CA ALA A 236 -8.28 2.97 13.95
C ALA A 236 -6.75 2.83 13.77
N ARG A 237 -5.97 3.39 14.69
CA ARG A 237 -4.52 3.27 14.75
C ARG A 237 -4.10 2.56 16.02
N HIS A 238 -3.29 1.51 15.89
CA HIS A 238 -2.72 0.74 16.98
C HIS A 238 -1.19 0.84 16.92
N ALA A 239 -0.54 1.19 18.06
CA ALA A 239 0.91 1.40 18.11
C ALA A 239 1.49 1.09 19.50
#